data_37212c07ad5fdffb5cc3b14932d37290
#
_entry.id   37212c07ad5fdffb5cc3b14932d37290
#
_cell.length_a   1.000
_cell.length_b   1.000
_cell.length_c   1.000
_cell.angle_alpha   90.00
_cell.angle_beta   90.00
_cell.angle_gamma   90.00
#
_symmetry.space_group_name_H-M   'P 1'
#
loop_
_entity.id
_entity.type
_entity.pdbx_description
1 polymer ?
#
loop_
_entity_poly.entity_id
_entity_poly.type
_entity_poly.pdbx_seq_one_letter_code
_entity_poly.pdbx_strand_id
1 'polypeptide(L)'
;MNIILILLIILFILMIFIGGKRGMQSFFTLILNFFTLYFMLILIAAKIDPIKTTFVGAIVISFFSLFFLNGFNRKTLSSLMSVIIVILLVMVCVYKTSINSNIQGFSSEQTDLVSFYNLYVQLNFSKIVVCEVLIGLLGAIIDVSISISSSMNELYNANPQISTRKLFISGMNIGKDIFGTMTNTLFFAYISSFMTLMIYFKQLHYSLSTIINAKVFCSEFFQSICCGIGIVLIIPLTAFISSNLIRYKKYQLLKL
;
A
#
# COMPACT_ATOMS: atom_id res chain seq x y z
N MET A 1 16.28 12.98 -26.54
CA MET A 1 16.33 12.54 -25.12
C MET A 1 14.93 12.08 -24.73
N ASN A 2 14.79 10.95 -24.06
CA ASN A 2 13.46 10.42 -23.72
C ASN A 2 12.82 11.30 -22.63
N ILE A 3 11.60 11.80 -22.83
CA ILE A 3 10.88 12.69 -21.90
C ILE A 3 10.86 12.12 -20.47
N ILE A 4 10.69 10.80 -20.36
CA ILE A 4 10.70 10.10 -19.06
C ILE A 4 12.03 10.30 -18.34
N LEU A 5 13.16 10.24 -19.04
CA LEU A 5 14.48 10.40 -18.46
C LEU A 5 14.70 11.85 -17.97
N ILE A 6 14.20 12.85 -18.72
CA ILE A 6 14.26 14.26 -18.30
C ILE A 6 13.45 14.45 -17.00
N LEU A 7 12.22 13.94 -16.95
CA LEU A 7 11.37 14.06 -15.77
C LEU A 7 11.99 13.37 -14.55
N LEU A 8 12.62 12.21 -14.74
CA LEU A 8 13.31 11.50 -13.68
C LEU A 8 14.52 12.27 -13.13
N ILE A 9 15.29 12.91 -14.01
CA ILE A 9 16.41 13.79 -13.60
C ILE A 9 15.88 15.01 -12.85
N ILE A 10 14.82 15.65 -13.33
CA ILE A 10 14.19 16.78 -12.63
C ILE A 10 13.71 16.36 -11.24
N LEU A 11 13.03 15.22 -11.13
CA LEU A 11 12.58 14.68 -9.85
C LEU A 11 13.77 14.45 -8.91
N PHE A 12 14.84 13.83 -9.39
CA PHE A 12 16.05 13.59 -8.61
C PHE A 12 16.67 14.87 -8.06
N ILE A 13 16.84 15.88 -8.92
CA ILE A 13 17.40 17.17 -8.53
C ILE A 13 16.51 17.86 -7.48
N LEU A 14 15.17 17.87 -7.67
CA LEU A 14 14.25 18.49 -6.73
C LEU A 14 14.25 17.76 -5.38
N MET A 15 14.30 16.43 -5.37
CA MET A 15 14.37 15.65 -4.14
C MET A 15 15.66 15.93 -3.35
N ILE A 16 16.79 16.11 -4.04
CA ILE A 16 18.06 16.46 -3.36
C ILE A 16 18.01 17.92 -2.87
N PHE A 17 17.50 18.83 -3.69
CA PHE A 17 17.49 20.26 -3.35
C PHE A 17 16.60 20.55 -2.12
N ILE A 18 15.41 19.92 -2.05
CA ILE A 18 14.46 20.14 -0.94
C ILE A 18 14.79 19.23 0.26
N GLY A 19 15.06 17.94 0.01
CA GLY A 19 15.21 16.93 1.06
C GLY A 19 16.66 16.67 1.50
N GLY A 20 17.66 17.23 0.81
CA GLY A 20 19.06 17.01 1.11
C GLY A 20 19.41 15.51 1.13
N LYS A 21 20.09 15.08 2.17
CA LYS A 21 20.50 13.68 2.39
C LYS A 21 19.31 12.71 2.45
N ARG A 22 18.19 13.13 3.06
CA ARG A 22 16.97 12.33 3.13
C ARG A 22 16.28 12.23 1.75
N GLY A 23 16.28 13.30 0.96
CA GLY A 23 15.75 13.29 -0.39
C GLY A 23 16.49 12.30 -1.29
N MET A 24 17.82 12.26 -1.21
CA MET A 24 18.63 11.28 -1.92
C MET A 24 18.28 9.84 -1.50
N GLN A 25 18.16 9.57 -0.20
CA GLN A 25 17.76 8.26 0.32
C GLN A 25 16.36 7.86 -0.17
N SER A 26 15.40 8.80 -0.19
CA SER A 26 14.06 8.56 -0.70
C SER A 26 14.05 8.18 -2.18
N PHE A 27 14.87 8.84 -2.99
CA PHE A 27 15.01 8.52 -4.41
C PHE A 27 15.56 7.10 -4.64
N PHE A 28 16.60 6.72 -3.90
CA PHE A 28 17.13 5.36 -3.96
C PHE A 28 16.12 4.32 -3.49
N THR A 29 15.34 4.62 -2.44
CA THR A 29 14.26 3.73 -1.97
C THR A 29 13.20 3.54 -3.05
N LEU A 30 12.83 4.61 -3.76
CA LEU A 30 11.87 4.55 -4.87
C LEU A 30 12.39 3.62 -5.98
N ILE A 31 13.65 3.75 -6.36
CA ILE A 31 14.28 2.87 -7.36
C ILE A 31 14.29 1.42 -6.88
N LEU A 32 14.67 1.15 -5.62
CA LEU A 32 14.67 -0.19 -5.05
C LEU A 32 13.28 -0.82 -5.04
N ASN A 33 12.26 -0.04 -4.68
CA ASN A 33 10.86 -0.49 -4.69
C ASN A 33 10.41 -0.81 -6.12
N PHE A 34 10.78 0.01 -7.10
CA PHE A 34 10.49 -0.25 -8.51
C PHE A 34 11.15 -1.56 -8.99
N PHE A 35 12.43 -1.78 -8.69
CA PHE A 35 13.10 -3.02 -9.02
C PHE A 35 12.48 -4.23 -8.33
N THR A 36 12.05 -4.08 -7.08
CA THR A 36 11.36 -5.15 -6.34
C THR A 36 10.04 -5.51 -7.04
N LEU A 37 9.24 -4.52 -7.44
CA LEU A 37 8.01 -4.75 -8.21
C LEU A 37 8.29 -5.44 -9.55
N TYR A 38 9.29 -4.97 -10.29
CA TYR A 38 9.68 -5.56 -11.57
C TYR A 38 10.12 -7.02 -11.41
N PHE A 39 10.91 -7.30 -10.38
CA PHE A 39 11.35 -8.66 -10.07
C PHE A 39 10.18 -9.58 -9.67
N MET A 40 9.22 -9.06 -8.89
CA MET A 40 7.99 -9.80 -8.56
C MET A 40 7.20 -10.18 -9.83
N LEU A 41 7.07 -9.27 -10.79
CA LEU A 41 6.38 -9.55 -12.06
C LEU A 41 7.09 -10.64 -12.87
N ILE A 42 8.43 -10.63 -12.92
CA ILE A 42 9.22 -11.69 -13.56
C ILE A 42 8.97 -13.04 -12.90
N LEU A 43 8.95 -13.11 -11.56
CA LEU A 43 8.70 -14.36 -10.84
C LEU A 43 7.29 -14.90 -11.08
N ILE A 44 6.28 -14.00 -11.13
CA ILE A 44 4.90 -14.36 -11.46
C ILE A 44 4.81 -14.88 -12.91
N ALA A 45 5.49 -14.22 -13.85
CA ALA A 45 5.57 -14.67 -15.25
C ALA A 45 6.28 -16.02 -15.38
N ALA A 46 7.25 -16.32 -14.51
CA ALA A 46 7.91 -17.62 -14.40
C ALA A 46 7.03 -18.71 -13.72
N LYS A 47 5.71 -18.47 -13.57
CA LYS A 47 4.73 -19.40 -12.99
C LYS A 47 4.93 -19.70 -11.49
N ILE A 48 5.67 -18.88 -10.75
CA ILE A 48 5.74 -18.97 -9.30
C ILE A 48 4.41 -18.46 -8.72
N ASP A 49 3.99 -19.01 -7.59
CA ASP A 49 2.69 -18.66 -6.97
C ASP A 49 2.59 -17.15 -6.72
N PRO A 50 1.65 -16.44 -7.38
CA PRO A 50 1.53 -14.98 -7.31
C PRO A 50 1.35 -14.46 -5.89
N ILE A 51 0.55 -15.13 -5.06
CA ILE A 51 0.26 -14.70 -3.69
C ILE A 51 1.52 -14.74 -2.82
N LYS A 52 2.29 -15.83 -2.89
CA LYS A 52 3.54 -15.97 -2.13
C LYS A 52 4.56 -14.91 -2.57
N THR A 53 4.71 -14.74 -3.87
CA THR A 53 5.64 -13.76 -4.45
C THR A 53 5.27 -12.34 -4.02
N THR A 54 3.99 -11.98 -4.10
CA THR A 54 3.51 -10.65 -3.69
C THR A 54 3.66 -10.43 -2.20
N PHE A 55 3.38 -11.43 -1.37
CA PHE A 55 3.54 -11.31 0.07
C PHE A 55 5.01 -11.06 0.46
N VAL A 56 5.94 -11.83 -0.11
CA VAL A 56 7.38 -11.63 0.12
C VAL A 56 7.83 -10.26 -0.40
N GLY A 57 7.42 -9.88 -1.61
CA GLY A 57 7.75 -8.58 -2.18
C GLY A 57 7.19 -7.41 -1.38
N ALA A 58 5.98 -7.54 -0.84
CA ALA A 58 5.38 -6.53 0.04
C ALA A 58 6.19 -6.36 1.33
N ILE A 59 6.71 -7.43 1.92
CA ILE A 59 7.61 -7.36 3.08
C ILE A 59 8.92 -6.66 2.71
N VAL A 60 9.51 -6.99 1.57
CA VAL A 60 10.77 -6.37 1.10
C VAL A 60 10.58 -4.88 0.84
N ILE A 61 9.51 -4.47 0.15
CA ILE A 61 9.17 -3.06 -0.09
C ILE A 61 8.96 -2.33 1.24
N SER A 62 8.21 -2.92 2.17
CA SER A 62 7.98 -2.34 3.49
C SER A 62 9.28 -2.18 4.28
N PHE A 63 10.16 -3.16 4.19
CA PHE A 63 11.47 -3.12 4.82
C PHE A 63 12.31 -1.97 4.28
N PHE A 64 12.48 -1.86 2.96
CA PHE A 64 13.23 -0.76 2.37
C PHE A 64 12.61 0.61 2.68
N SER A 65 11.30 0.75 2.54
CA SER A 65 10.61 2.02 2.78
C SER A 65 10.70 2.47 4.24
N LEU A 66 10.62 1.55 5.20
CA LEU A 66 10.65 1.90 6.61
C LEU A 66 12.07 2.07 7.15
N PHE A 67 12.96 1.12 6.89
CA PHE A 67 14.28 1.11 7.53
C PHE A 67 15.32 1.95 6.81
N PHE A 68 15.27 2.01 5.49
CA PHE A 68 16.26 2.80 4.74
C PHE A 68 16.06 4.31 4.95
N LEU A 69 14.80 4.76 5.08
CA LEU A 69 14.47 6.18 5.29
C LEU A 69 14.56 6.60 6.76
N ASN A 70 14.14 5.75 7.68
CA ASN A 70 13.96 6.11 9.08
C ASN A 70 14.94 5.41 10.05
N GLY A 71 15.81 4.52 9.51
CA GLY A 71 16.76 3.75 10.30
C GLY A 71 16.13 2.63 11.13
N PHE A 72 16.97 1.83 11.78
CA PHE A 72 16.54 0.74 12.66
C PHE A 72 16.14 1.27 14.04
N ASN A 73 14.88 1.59 14.21
CA ASN A 73 14.30 2.12 15.44
C ASN A 73 13.05 1.34 15.83
N ARG A 74 12.57 1.54 17.06
CA ARG A 74 11.33 0.88 17.53
C ARG A 74 10.10 1.33 16.78
N LYS A 75 10.05 2.61 16.37
CA LYS A 75 8.96 3.14 15.56
C LYS A 75 8.88 2.41 14.20
N THR A 76 10.03 2.16 13.56
CA THR A 76 10.07 1.43 12.27
C THR A 76 9.75 -0.05 12.43
N LEU A 77 10.20 -0.66 13.53
CA LEU A 77 9.88 -2.04 13.83
C LEU A 77 8.38 -2.22 14.14
N SER A 78 7.78 -1.34 14.95
CA SER A 78 6.33 -1.38 15.23
C SER A 78 5.50 -1.17 13.97
N SER A 79 5.92 -0.26 13.09
CA SER A 79 5.27 -0.02 11.80
C SER A 79 5.35 -1.26 10.90
N LEU A 80 6.53 -1.87 10.77
CA LEU A 80 6.70 -3.08 9.96
C LEU A 80 5.80 -4.23 10.45
N MET A 81 5.77 -4.48 11.77
CA MET A 81 4.91 -5.52 12.34
C MET A 81 3.43 -5.26 12.06
N SER A 82 2.99 -4.00 12.20
CA SER A 82 1.62 -3.62 11.91
C SER A 82 1.26 -3.82 10.44
N VAL A 83 2.15 -3.42 9.53
CA VAL A 83 1.98 -3.57 8.08
C VAL A 83 1.86 -5.03 7.69
N ILE A 84 2.74 -5.91 8.21
CA ILE A 84 2.69 -7.36 7.92
C ILE A 84 1.35 -7.95 8.38
N ILE A 85 0.87 -7.60 9.57
CA ILE A 85 -0.41 -8.10 10.09
C ILE A 85 -1.57 -7.64 9.20
N VAL A 86 -1.59 -6.37 8.79
CA VAL A 86 -2.67 -5.86 7.92
C VAL A 86 -2.64 -6.51 6.55
N ILE A 87 -1.45 -6.69 5.94
CA ILE A 87 -1.32 -7.39 4.67
C ILE A 87 -1.90 -8.80 4.77
N LEU A 88 -1.61 -9.55 5.84
CA LEU A 88 -2.17 -10.88 6.05
C LEU A 88 -3.69 -10.86 6.20
N LEU A 89 -4.24 -9.92 6.99
CA LEU A 89 -5.68 -9.80 7.18
C LEU A 89 -6.41 -9.45 5.87
N VAL A 90 -5.90 -8.45 5.14
CA VAL A 90 -6.49 -8.04 3.86
C VAL A 90 -6.35 -9.15 2.83
N MET A 91 -5.21 -9.84 2.77
CA MET A 91 -5.00 -10.98 1.87
C MET A 91 -6.07 -12.07 2.07
N VAL A 92 -6.37 -12.44 3.32
CA VAL A 92 -7.40 -13.44 3.62
C VAL A 92 -8.79 -12.96 3.21
N CYS A 93 -9.12 -11.69 3.48
CA CYS A 93 -10.40 -11.10 3.10
C CYS A 93 -10.58 -11.04 1.58
N VAL A 94 -9.57 -10.51 0.88
CA VAL A 94 -9.60 -10.35 -0.58
C VAL A 94 -9.62 -11.69 -1.28
N TYR A 95 -8.86 -12.67 -0.81
CA TYR A 95 -8.85 -14.01 -1.42
C TYR A 95 -10.24 -14.66 -1.40
N LYS A 96 -10.94 -14.60 -0.25
CA LYS A 96 -12.31 -15.14 -0.14
C LYS A 96 -13.30 -14.41 -1.03
N THR A 97 -13.24 -13.09 -1.07
CA THR A 97 -14.17 -12.27 -1.86
C THR A 97 -13.89 -12.39 -3.34
N SER A 98 -12.63 -12.39 -3.78
CA SER A 98 -12.24 -12.50 -5.19
C SER A 98 -12.73 -13.81 -5.84
N ILE A 99 -12.69 -14.93 -5.10
CA ILE A 99 -13.20 -16.21 -5.63
C ILE A 99 -14.71 -16.18 -5.83
N ASN A 100 -15.44 -15.55 -4.91
CA ASN A 100 -16.90 -15.57 -4.94
C ASN A 100 -17.51 -14.52 -5.90
N SER A 101 -16.78 -13.45 -6.20
CA SER A 101 -17.33 -12.29 -6.93
C SER A 101 -17.14 -12.35 -8.45
N ASN A 102 -16.43 -13.36 -8.98
CA ASN A 102 -16.11 -13.50 -10.42
C ASN A 102 -15.52 -12.23 -11.08
N ILE A 103 -14.83 -11.39 -10.30
CA ILE A 103 -14.22 -10.12 -10.75
C ILE A 103 -12.95 -10.38 -11.58
N GLN A 104 -12.42 -11.60 -11.54
CA GLN A 104 -11.16 -12.01 -12.15
C GLN A 104 -11.20 -12.08 -13.67
N GLY A 105 -10.05 -11.83 -14.31
CA GLY A 105 -9.85 -11.97 -15.75
C GLY A 105 -10.27 -10.73 -16.53
N PHE A 106 -10.15 -10.83 -17.84
CA PHE A 106 -10.47 -9.73 -18.73
C PHE A 106 -11.96 -9.53 -18.91
N SER A 107 -12.35 -8.30 -19.12
CA SER A 107 -13.74 -7.91 -19.44
C SER A 107 -13.95 -7.83 -20.97
N SER A 108 -15.20 -7.74 -21.37
CA SER A 108 -15.59 -7.52 -22.77
C SER A 108 -14.95 -6.26 -23.37
N GLU A 109 -14.77 -5.22 -22.56
CA GLU A 109 -14.18 -3.94 -22.95
C GLU A 109 -12.66 -4.04 -23.21
N GLN A 110 -12.01 -5.08 -22.71
CA GLN A 110 -10.58 -5.33 -22.88
C GLN A 110 -10.27 -6.36 -23.97
N THR A 111 -11.28 -6.89 -24.64
CA THR A 111 -11.14 -7.98 -25.62
C THR A 111 -10.20 -7.59 -26.78
N ASP A 112 -10.28 -6.34 -27.24
CA ASP A 112 -9.42 -5.84 -28.33
C ASP A 112 -7.94 -5.82 -27.91
N LEU A 113 -7.64 -5.45 -26.67
CA LEU A 113 -6.30 -5.48 -26.13
C LEU A 113 -5.77 -6.91 -26.00
N VAL A 114 -6.62 -7.84 -25.54
CA VAL A 114 -6.27 -9.24 -25.34
C VAL A 114 -5.98 -9.97 -26.66
N SER A 115 -6.65 -9.57 -27.76
CA SER A 115 -6.41 -10.16 -29.08
C SER A 115 -4.99 -10.00 -29.59
N PHE A 116 -4.25 -9.01 -29.11
CA PHE A 116 -2.85 -8.78 -29.45
C PHE A 116 -1.85 -9.58 -28.57
N TYR A 117 -2.33 -10.19 -27.48
CA TYR A 117 -1.48 -10.94 -26.58
C TYR A 117 -1.59 -12.45 -26.81
N ASN A 118 -0.48 -13.16 -26.62
CA ASN A 118 -0.47 -14.61 -26.69
C ASN A 118 -1.21 -15.22 -25.48
N LEU A 119 -2.37 -15.81 -25.70
CA LEU A 119 -3.26 -16.34 -24.64
C LEU A 119 -2.74 -17.62 -23.94
N TYR A 120 -1.56 -18.11 -24.28
CA TYR A 120 -0.97 -19.28 -23.61
C TYR A 120 -0.46 -19.01 -22.19
N VAL A 121 -0.80 -17.89 -21.58
CA VAL A 121 -0.42 -17.56 -20.20
C VAL A 121 -1.35 -18.28 -19.23
N GLN A 122 -0.88 -19.39 -18.66
CA GLN A 122 -1.62 -20.15 -17.64
C GLN A 122 -1.49 -19.48 -16.26
N LEU A 123 -2.10 -18.30 -16.07
CA LEU A 123 -2.13 -17.60 -14.79
C LEU A 123 -3.52 -17.74 -14.14
N ASN A 124 -3.51 -17.88 -12.81
CA ASN A 124 -4.75 -17.86 -12.04
C ASN A 124 -5.14 -16.40 -11.75
N PHE A 125 -6.09 -15.86 -12.51
CA PHE A 125 -6.51 -14.46 -12.41
C PHE A 125 -7.08 -14.10 -11.04
N SER A 126 -7.72 -15.04 -10.32
CA SER A 126 -8.18 -14.77 -8.95
C SER A 126 -7.02 -14.42 -8.01
N LYS A 127 -5.87 -15.10 -8.17
CA LYS A 127 -4.67 -14.79 -7.39
C LYS A 127 -4.06 -13.45 -7.80
N ILE A 128 -4.15 -13.08 -9.08
CA ILE A 128 -3.63 -11.79 -9.57
C ILE A 128 -4.41 -10.62 -8.97
N VAL A 129 -5.74 -10.70 -8.90
CA VAL A 129 -6.55 -9.66 -8.24
C VAL A 129 -6.12 -9.45 -6.78
N VAL A 130 -5.82 -10.53 -6.05
CA VAL A 130 -5.29 -10.41 -4.68
C VAL A 130 -3.97 -9.66 -4.67
N CYS A 131 -3.06 -10.00 -5.60
CA CYS A 131 -1.76 -9.34 -5.71
C CYS A 131 -1.90 -7.84 -6.02
N GLU A 132 -2.79 -7.48 -6.93
CA GLU A 132 -3.08 -6.11 -7.33
C GLU A 132 -3.59 -5.28 -6.16
N VAL A 133 -4.57 -5.78 -5.40
CA VAL A 133 -5.09 -5.11 -4.21
C VAL A 133 -3.99 -4.94 -3.16
N LEU A 134 -3.17 -5.97 -2.90
CA LEU A 134 -2.09 -5.89 -1.91
C LEU A 134 -1.04 -4.85 -2.28
N ILE A 135 -0.65 -4.77 -3.55
CA ILE A 135 0.33 -3.78 -4.02
C ILE A 135 -0.28 -2.38 -3.95
N GLY A 136 -1.53 -2.22 -4.36
CA GLY A 136 -2.22 -0.93 -4.36
C GLY A 136 -2.38 -0.30 -2.97
N LEU A 137 -2.62 -1.11 -1.94
CA LEU A 137 -2.77 -0.60 -0.57
C LEU A 137 -1.44 -0.40 0.16
N LEU A 138 -0.35 -1.01 -0.34
CA LEU A 138 0.91 -1.12 0.40
C LEU A 138 1.51 0.24 0.78
N GLY A 139 1.58 1.17 -0.18
CA GLY A 139 2.09 2.51 0.07
C GLY A 139 1.33 3.23 1.18
N ALA A 140 0.00 3.23 1.10
CA ALA A 140 -0.86 3.92 2.05
C ALA A 140 -0.72 3.36 3.48
N ILE A 141 -0.68 2.04 3.65
CA ILE A 141 -0.53 1.45 5.00
C ILE A 141 0.86 1.67 5.59
N ILE A 142 1.91 1.72 4.76
CA ILE A 142 3.26 2.06 5.21
C ILE A 142 3.29 3.50 5.73
N ASP A 143 2.76 4.45 4.96
CA ASP A 143 2.78 5.88 5.30
C ASP A 143 1.95 6.19 6.55
N VAL A 144 0.75 5.62 6.67
CA VAL A 144 -0.08 5.78 7.87
C VAL A 144 0.60 5.16 9.09
N SER A 145 1.15 3.96 8.95
CA SER A 145 1.82 3.25 10.04
C SER A 145 3.02 4.02 10.58
N ILE A 146 3.91 4.49 9.72
CA ILE A 146 5.11 5.23 10.15
C ILE A 146 4.76 6.60 10.73
N SER A 147 3.73 7.28 10.20
CA SER A 147 3.27 8.56 10.72
C SER A 147 2.74 8.43 12.15
N ILE A 148 1.87 7.45 12.41
CA ILE A 148 1.34 7.17 13.76
C ILE A 148 2.47 6.78 14.71
N SER A 149 3.31 5.82 14.33
CA SER A 149 4.39 5.31 15.16
C SER A 149 5.44 6.39 15.48
N SER A 150 5.75 7.26 14.51
CA SER A 150 6.70 8.36 14.69
C SER A 150 6.16 9.39 15.67
N SER A 151 4.90 9.83 15.50
CA SER A 151 4.25 10.77 16.40
C SER A 151 4.10 10.22 17.83
N MET A 152 3.75 8.95 17.97
CA MET A 152 3.69 8.27 19.27
C MET A 152 5.06 8.21 19.95
N ASN A 153 6.14 7.99 19.18
CA ASN A 153 7.49 7.98 19.71
C ASN A 153 7.93 9.37 20.18
N GLU A 154 7.56 10.44 19.48
CA GLU A 154 7.82 11.82 19.89
C GLU A 154 7.05 12.17 21.16
N LEU A 155 5.78 11.81 21.26
CA LEU A 155 4.99 11.99 22.49
C LEU A 155 5.61 11.26 23.70
N TYR A 156 6.12 10.05 23.49
CA TYR A 156 6.79 9.31 24.54
C TYR A 156 8.11 9.95 24.95
N ASN A 157 8.90 10.47 24.00
CA ASN A 157 10.15 11.19 24.29
C ASN A 157 9.89 12.49 25.08
N ALA A 158 8.82 13.22 24.74
CA ALA A 158 8.42 14.43 25.46
C ALA A 158 7.87 14.14 26.87
N ASN A 159 7.17 13.02 27.06
CA ASN A 159 6.64 12.60 28.35
C ASN A 159 6.84 11.09 28.60
N PRO A 160 8.01 10.66 29.11
CA PRO A 160 8.30 9.26 29.38
C PRO A 160 7.45 8.59 30.47
N GLN A 161 6.68 9.37 31.22
CA GLN A 161 5.75 8.86 32.27
C GLN A 161 4.36 8.52 31.71
N ILE A 162 4.09 8.79 30.42
CA ILE A 162 2.80 8.53 29.80
C ILE A 162 2.42 7.05 29.95
N SER A 163 1.17 6.76 30.34
CA SER A 163 0.68 5.39 30.43
C SER A 163 0.47 4.79 29.04
N THR A 164 0.60 3.45 28.91
CA THR A 164 0.36 2.73 27.64
C THR A 164 -1.02 3.04 27.07
N ARG A 165 -2.05 3.10 27.94
CA ARG A 165 -3.43 3.43 27.53
C ARG A 165 -3.56 4.84 26.97
N LYS A 166 -2.93 5.84 27.61
CA LYS A 166 -2.94 7.22 27.09
C LYS A 166 -2.18 7.32 25.78
N LEU A 167 -1.04 6.64 25.65
CA LEU A 167 -0.27 6.59 24.42
C LEU A 167 -1.06 5.92 23.26
N PHE A 168 -1.78 4.82 23.56
CA PHE A 168 -2.68 4.18 22.60
C PHE A 168 -3.80 5.13 22.13
N ILE A 169 -4.48 5.82 23.07
CA ILE A 169 -5.54 6.77 22.74
C ILE A 169 -5.00 7.92 21.88
N SER A 170 -3.80 8.43 22.20
CA SER A 170 -3.14 9.46 21.39
C SER A 170 -2.84 8.94 19.97
N GLY A 171 -2.33 7.71 19.84
CA GLY A 171 -2.13 7.08 18.53
C GLY A 171 -3.42 6.92 17.72
N MET A 172 -4.52 6.56 18.37
CA MET A 172 -5.84 6.48 17.73
C MET A 172 -6.35 7.85 17.26
N ASN A 173 -6.13 8.91 18.02
CA ASN A 173 -6.52 10.25 17.63
C ASN A 173 -5.70 10.75 16.45
N ILE A 174 -4.37 10.58 16.48
CA ILE A 174 -3.50 10.86 15.33
C ILE A 174 -3.95 10.10 14.09
N GLY A 175 -4.28 8.80 14.25
CA GLY A 175 -4.79 7.98 13.16
C GLY A 175 -6.10 8.50 12.57
N LYS A 176 -7.02 9.02 13.39
CA LYS A 176 -8.27 9.63 12.91
C LYS A 176 -8.02 10.89 12.09
N ASP A 177 -7.07 11.73 12.50
CA ASP A 177 -6.72 12.94 11.77
C ASP A 177 -6.11 12.63 10.39
N ILE A 178 -5.26 11.59 10.33
CA ILE A 178 -4.63 11.13 9.08
C ILE A 178 -5.65 10.42 8.18
N PHE A 179 -6.63 9.71 8.76
CA PHE A 179 -7.59 8.90 8.01
C PHE A 179 -8.32 9.70 6.92
N GLY A 180 -8.82 10.88 7.24
CA GLY A 180 -9.56 11.71 6.30
C GLY A 180 -8.73 12.12 5.09
N THR A 181 -7.50 12.55 5.31
CA THR A 181 -6.59 12.99 4.24
C THR A 181 -6.14 11.81 3.37
N MET A 182 -5.79 10.67 3.97
CA MET A 182 -5.36 9.49 3.23
C MET A 182 -6.51 8.87 2.42
N THR A 183 -7.72 8.81 2.97
CA THR A 183 -8.89 8.31 2.25
C THR A 183 -9.20 9.18 1.04
N ASN A 184 -9.16 10.51 1.18
CA ASN A 184 -9.36 11.42 0.05
C ASN A 184 -8.27 11.26 -1.01
N THR A 185 -7.01 11.14 -0.62
CA THR A 185 -5.89 10.96 -1.56
C THR A 185 -6.07 9.68 -2.38
N LEU A 186 -6.40 8.56 -1.74
CA LEU A 186 -6.67 7.31 -2.44
C LEU A 186 -7.91 7.41 -3.34
N PHE A 187 -8.98 8.02 -2.86
CA PHE A 187 -10.20 8.19 -3.64
C PHE A 187 -9.94 8.96 -4.93
N PHE A 188 -9.22 10.09 -4.87
CA PHE A 188 -8.86 10.84 -6.07
C PHE A 188 -7.87 10.10 -6.98
N ALA A 189 -6.94 9.33 -6.42
CA ALA A 189 -6.04 8.49 -7.21
C ALA A 189 -6.82 7.45 -8.03
N TYR A 190 -7.79 6.78 -7.41
CA TYR A 190 -8.66 5.82 -8.10
C TYR A 190 -9.58 6.49 -9.12
N ILE A 191 -10.23 7.62 -8.78
CA ILE A 191 -11.05 8.37 -9.75
C ILE A 191 -10.21 8.76 -10.96
N SER A 192 -8.96 9.18 -10.76
CA SER A 192 -8.07 9.54 -11.86
C SER A 192 -7.79 8.35 -12.80
N SER A 193 -7.60 7.15 -12.26
CA SER A 193 -7.44 5.94 -13.08
C SER A 193 -8.74 5.58 -13.83
N PHE A 194 -9.89 5.83 -13.23
CA PHE A 194 -11.21 5.61 -13.86
C PHE A 194 -11.57 6.61 -14.97
N MET A 195 -10.96 7.77 -14.98
CA MET A 195 -11.40 8.85 -15.88
C MET A 195 -11.39 8.39 -17.35
N THR A 196 -10.34 7.71 -17.78
CA THR A 196 -10.22 7.18 -19.14
C THR A 196 -11.31 6.14 -19.42
N LEU A 197 -11.59 5.26 -18.47
CA LEU A 197 -12.64 4.25 -18.59
C LEU A 197 -14.03 4.86 -18.69
N MET A 198 -14.33 5.90 -17.92
CA MET A 198 -15.60 6.63 -17.98
C MET A 198 -15.83 7.30 -19.33
N ILE A 199 -14.78 7.88 -19.93
CA ILE A 199 -14.84 8.44 -21.28
C ILE A 199 -15.15 7.34 -22.29
N TYR A 200 -14.52 6.18 -22.16
CA TYR A 200 -14.75 5.03 -23.02
C TYR A 200 -16.19 4.50 -22.91
N PHE A 201 -16.72 4.35 -21.69
CA PHE A 201 -18.11 3.97 -21.47
C PHE A 201 -19.11 4.95 -22.09
N LYS A 202 -18.81 6.24 -22.06
CA LYS A 202 -19.64 7.26 -22.73
C LYS A 202 -19.62 7.08 -24.25
N GLN A 203 -18.50 6.73 -24.86
CA GLN A 203 -18.39 6.45 -26.29
C GLN A 203 -19.19 5.20 -26.68
N LEU A 204 -19.25 4.20 -25.82
CA LEU A 204 -20.05 2.98 -26.01
C LEU A 204 -21.55 3.19 -25.73
N HIS A 205 -21.97 4.41 -25.35
CA HIS A 205 -23.36 4.71 -24.95
C HIS A 205 -23.91 3.81 -23.83
N TYR A 206 -23.07 3.40 -22.90
CA TYR A 206 -23.48 2.57 -21.79
C TYR A 206 -24.43 3.32 -20.84
N SER A 207 -25.51 2.64 -20.42
CA SER A 207 -26.38 3.14 -19.36
C SER A 207 -25.66 3.08 -18.01
N LEU A 208 -26.09 3.86 -17.02
CA LEU A 208 -25.55 3.80 -15.66
C LEU A 208 -25.61 2.39 -15.07
N SER A 209 -26.70 1.67 -15.33
CA SER A 209 -26.85 0.27 -14.91
C SER A 209 -25.78 -0.63 -15.53
N THR A 210 -25.47 -0.45 -16.81
CA THR A 210 -24.45 -1.22 -17.53
C THR A 210 -23.05 -0.89 -16.97
N ILE A 211 -22.77 0.39 -16.68
CA ILE A 211 -21.49 0.83 -16.12
C ILE A 211 -21.25 0.21 -14.74
N ILE A 212 -22.26 0.27 -13.85
CA ILE A 212 -22.12 -0.27 -12.47
C ILE A 212 -21.91 -1.79 -12.50
N ASN A 213 -22.47 -2.48 -13.50
CA ASN A 213 -22.30 -3.93 -13.68
C ASN A 213 -21.10 -4.29 -14.55
N ALA A 214 -20.38 -3.32 -15.13
CA ALA A 214 -19.19 -3.58 -15.90
C ALA A 214 -18.08 -4.16 -15.02
N LYS A 215 -17.48 -5.26 -15.46
CA LYS A 215 -16.47 -6.01 -14.70
C LYS A 215 -15.26 -5.14 -14.34
N VAL A 216 -14.79 -4.31 -15.27
CA VAL A 216 -13.66 -3.39 -15.03
C VAL A 216 -14.01 -2.39 -13.93
N PHE A 217 -15.21 -1.80 -13.99
CA PHE A 217 -15.68 -0.88 -12.96
C PHE A 217 -15.75 -1.54 -11.58
N CYS A 218 -16.36 -2.74 -11.53
CA CYS A 218 -16.45 -3.50 -10.26
C CYS A 218 -15.08 -3.86 -9.69
N SER A 219 -14.11 -4.25 -10.52
CA SER A 219 -12.76 -4.60 -10.11
C SER A 219 -12.05 -3.45 -9.44
N GLU A 220 -12.03 -2.30 -10.10
CA GLU A 220 -11.38 -1.10 -9.58
C GLU A 220 -12.07 -0.57 -8.30
N PHE A 221 -13.40 -0.55 -8.30
CA PHE A 221 -14.16 -0.14 -7.13
C PHE A 221 -13.91 -1.06 -5.93
N PHE A 222 -13.84 -2.37 -6.17
CA PHE A 222 -13.47 -3.36 -5.17
C PHE A 222 -12.07 -3.10 -4.62
N GLN A 223 -11.09 -2.81 -5.48
CA GLN A 223 -9.73 -2.46 -5.06
C GLN A 223 -9.73 -1.22 -4.16
N SER A 224 -10.45 -0.17 -4.55
CA SER A 224 -10.58 1.05 -3.75
C SER A 224 -11.15 0.79 -2.36
N ILE A 225 -12.22 0.00 -2.25
CA ILE A 225 -12.81 -0.38 -0.95
C ILE A 225 -11.81 -1.18 -0.11
N CYS A 226 -11.13 -2.16 -0.69
CA CYS A 226 -10.16 -2.98 0.03
C CYS A 226 -8.98 -2.13 0.57
N CYS A 227 -8.53 -1.14 -0.20
CA CYS A 227 -7.51 -0.19 0.25
C CYS A 227 -8.01 0.68 1.41
N GLY A 228 -9.25 1.17 1.34
CA GLY A 228 -9.88 1.89 2.45
C GLY A 228 -9.97 1.05 3.72
N ILE A 229 -10.38 -0.21 3.61
CA ILE A 229 -10.40 -1.16 4.73
C ILE A 229 -8.99 -1.35 5.33
N GLY A 230 -7.96 -1.46 4.47
CA GLY A 230 -6.57 -1.55 4.91
C GLY A 230 -6.13 -0.36 5.77
N ILE A 231 -6.50 0.88 5.37
CA ILE A 231 -6.22 2.10 6.15
C ILE A 231 -6.97 2.09 7.49
N VAL A 232 -8.22 1.68 7.52
CA VAL A 232 -8.98 1.57 8.78
C VAL A 232 -8.34 0.60 9.74
N LEU A 233 -7.86 -0.55 9.24
CA LEU A 233 -7.24 -1.60 10.06
C LEU A 233 -5.84 -1.23 10.55
N ILE A 234 -5.03 -0.53 9.77
CA ILE A 234 -3.65 -0.20 10.16
C ILE A 234 -3.60 0.76 11.34
N ILE A 235 -4.57 1.65 11.49
CA ILE A 235 -4.61 2.65 12.57
C ILE A 235 -4.61 2.01 13.96
N PRO A 236 -5.60 1.18 14.34
CA PRO A 236 -5.64 0.57 15.67
C PRO A 236 -4.49 -0.42 15.89
N LEU A 237 -4.09 -1.16 14.86
CA LEU A 237 -2.99 -2.11 14.98
C LEU A 237 -1.65 -1.40 15.22
N THR A 238 -1.36 -0.32 14.49
CA THR A 238 -0.14 0.46 14.71
C THR A 238 -0.17 1.14 16.08
N ALA A 239 -1.28 1.75 16.47
CA ALA A 239 -1.41 2.37 17.78
C ALA A 239 -1.19 1.35 18.92
N PHE A 240 -1.75 0.15 18.79
CA PHE A 240 -1.59 -0.92 19.78
C PHE A 240 -0.16 -1.45 19.86
N ILE A 241 0.44 -1.81 18.74
CA ILE A 241 1.80 -2.36 18.69
C ILE A 241 2.83 -1.31 19.12
N SER A 242 2.69 -0.07 18.66
CA SER A 242 3.60 1.03 19.03
C SER A 242 3.52 1.37 20.50
N SER A 243 2.31 1.41 21.10
CA SER A 243 2.15 1.71 22.54
C SER A 243 2.85 0.69 23.43
N ASN A 244 2.87 -0.57 23.03
CA ASN A 244 3.54 -1.63 23.77
C ASN A 244 5.07 -1.65 23.53
N LEU A 245 5.52 -1.57 22.28
CA LEU A 245 6.94 -1.66 21.93
C LEU A 245 7.76 -0.44 22.39
N ILE A 246 7.22 0.76 22.27
CA ILE A 246 7.92 1.99 22.69
C ILE A 246 8.18 1.95 24.19
N ARG A 247 7.26 1.45 24.99
CA ARG A 247 7.38 1.38 26.45
C ARG A 247 8.25 0.24 26.98
N TYR A 248 8.40 -0.85 26.26
CA TYR A 248 9.10 -2.06 26.73
C TYR A 248 10.54 -1.81 27.22
N LYS A 249 11.23 -0.77 26.76
CA LYS A 249 12.58 -0.41 27.21
C LYS A 249 12.66 0.08 28.66
N LYS A 250 11.60 0.68 29.20
CA LYS A 250 11.63 1.18 30.59
C LYS A 250 11.71 0.04 31.59
N TYR A 251 11.12 -1.12 31.28
CA TYR A 251 11.18 -2.31 32.14
C TYR A 251 12.56 -2.97 32.19
N GLN A 252 13.36 -2.87 31.12
CA GLN A 252 14.72 -3.42 31.11
C GLN A 252 15.74 -2.48 31.79
N LEU A 253 15.57 -1.16 31.69
CA LEU A 253 16.47 -0.18 32.35
C LEU A 253 16.16 -0.01 33.84
N LEU A 254 14.98 -0.41 34.32
CA LEU A 254 14.64 -0.43 35.75
C LEU A 254 14.99 -1.76 36.44
N LYS A 255 15.49 -2.76 35.69
CA LYS A 255 15.96 -4.06 36.19
C LYS A 255 17.49 -4.15 36.22
N LEU A 256 18.21 -3.11 35.82
CA LEU A 256 19.65 -2.91 35.98
C LEU A 256 19.90 -1.79 37.00
#